data_c5bcaa9785df06e14553233acdb6d95b
#
_entry.id   c5bcaa9785df06e14553233acdb6d95b
#
_cell.length_a   1.000
_cell.length_b   1.000
_cell.length_c   1.000
_cell.angle_alpha   90.00
_cell.angle_beta   90.00
_cell.angle_gamma   90.00
#
_symmetry.space_group_name_H-M   'P 1'
#
loop_
_entity.id
_entity.type
_entity.pdbx_description
1 polymer ?
#
loop_
_entity_poly.entity_id
_entity_poly.type
_entity_poly.pdbx_seq_one_letter_code
_entity_poly.pdbx_strand_id
1 'polypeptide(L)'
;FKVLLCDPPRAEKEGYEGFCELEYLLANSDVVTLHVPLDETTCGMADEDFFTIMKPGSIFINAARGEIVDEAALKLAMPKLGATVIDTWNNEPKVDVELVDMVDIATPHIAGYSYQGKQMGTAMAVRAVAHHFGIEALYDFFPEDEPDREPLLLDFHGKNHGQIAAVFQYNYPIFTDDFRFRMEPEKFERLRSEYQYRREVYVE
;
A
#
# COMPACT_ATOMS: atom_id res chain seq x y z
N PHE A 1 -15.65 6.36 -6.10
CA PHE A 1 -15.29 4.98 -6.46
C PHE A 1 -16.36 3.99 -5.97
N LYS A 2 -16.56 2.89 -6.72
CA LYS A 2 -17.26 1.70 -6.21
C LYS A 2 -16.21 0.74 -5.67
N VAL A 3 -16.31 0.39 -4.39
CA VAL A 3 -15.35 -0.52 -3.74
C VAL A 3 -15.90 -1.94 -3.74
N LEU A 4 -15.07 -2.91 -4.12
CA LEU A 4 -15.29 -4.35 -3.94
C LEU A 4 -14.30 -4.84 -2.89
N LEU A 5 -14.74 -5.68 -1.95
CA LEU A 5 -13.93 -6.22 -0.86
C LEU A 5 -13.87 -7.74 -0.98
N CYS A 6 -12.65 -8.29 -0.93
CA CYS A 6 -12.40 -9.72 -0.76
C CYS A 6 -11.50 -9.89 0.47
N ASP A 7 -12.05 -10.44 1.54
CA ASP A 7 -11.36 -10.72 2.80
C ASP A 7 -12.06 -11.89 3.49
N PRO A 8 -11.73 -13.14 3.13
CA PRO A 8 -12.41 -14.32 3.66
C PRO A 8 -12.41 -14.40 5.20
N PRO A 9 -11.30 -14.15 5.91
CA PRO A 9 -11.29 -14.17 7.38
C PRO A 9 -12.23 -13.15 8.01
N ARG A 10 -12.36 -11.95 7.41
CA ARG A 10 -13.32 -10.95 7.88
C ARG A 10 -14.76 -11.31 7.54
N ALA A 11 -15.00 -11.84 6.35
CA ALA A 11 -16.33 -12.28 5.94
C ALA A 11 -16.87 -13.37 6.84
N GLU A 12 -16.03 -14.32 7.27
CA GLU A 12 -16.41 -15.35 8.27
C GLU A 12 -16.77 -14.77 9.62
N LYS A 13 -16.07 -13.73 10.05
CA LYS A 13 -16.26 -13.10 11.37
C LYS A 13 -17.38 -12.06 11.40
N GLU A 14 -17.51 -11.26 10.34
CA GLU A 14 -18.38 -10.08 10.27
C GLU A 14 -19.68 -10.37 9.49
N GLY A 15 -19.75 -11.49 8.76
CA GLY A 15 -20.80 -11.83 7.80
C GLY A 15 -20.40 -11.53 6.37
N TYR A 16 -20.95 -12.26 5.42
CA TYR A 16 -20.57 -12.18 3.99
C TYR A 16 -21.16 -10.97 3.25
N GLU A 17 -22.04 -10.20 3.89
CA GLU A 17 -22.62 -9.01 3.28
C GLU A 17 -21.53 -7.94 3.03
N GLY A 18 -21.41 -7.49 1.79
CA GLY A 18 -20.40 -6.51 1.37
C GLY A 18 -19.07 -7.10 0.91
N PHE A 19 -18.87 -8.41 1.05
CA PHE A 19 -17.71 -9.11 0.51
C PHE A 19 -18.06 -9.86 -0.79
N CYS A 20 -17.05 -10.13 -1.61
CA CYS A 20 -17.19 -10.93 -2.83
C CYS A 20 -16.00 -11.89 -2.99
N GLU A 21 -16.17 -12.88 -3.83
CA GLU A 21 -15.10 -13.82 -4.21
C GLU A 21 -14.00 -13.08 -4.97
N LEU A 22 -12.77 -13.60 -4.87
CA LEU A 22 -11.57 -13.01 -5.48
C LEU A 22 -11.71 -12.88 -7.00
N GLU A 23 -12.15 -13.93 -7.67
CA GLU A 23 -12.31 -13.95 -9.13
C GLU A 23 -13.32 -12.88 -9.60
N TYR A 24 -14.41 -12.69 -8.83
CA TYR A 24 -15.37 -11.63 -9.13
C TYR A 24 -14.75 -10.25 -9.00
N LEU A 25 -13.97 -10.02 -7.93
CA LEU A 25 -13.25 -8.76 -7.71
C LEU A 25 -12.29 -8.49 -8.87
N LEU A 26 -11.44 -9.45 -9.22
CA LEU A 26 -10.44 -9.32 -10.29
C LEU A 26 -11.07 -9.00 -11.65
N ALA A 27 -12.14 -9.73 -12.00
CA ALA A 27 -12.83 -9.56 -13.28
C ALA A 27 -13.61 -8.24 -13.39
N ASN A 28 -13.93 -7.57 -12.28
CA ASN A 28 -14.81 -6.38 -12.27
C ASN A 28 -14.13 -5.09 -11.79
N SER A 29 -12.86 -5.14 -11.37
CA SER A 29 -12.16 -3.98 -10.84
C SER A 29 -11.32 -3.28 -11.91
N ASP A 30 -11.32 -1.95 -11.89
CA ASP A 30 -10.43 -1.09 -12.69
C ASP A 30 -9.09 -0.86 -11.97
N VAL A 31 -9.09 -1.00 -10.65
CA VAL A 31 -7.91 -0.94 -9.79
C VAL A 31 -7.97 -2.10 -8.80
N VAL A 32 -6.92 -2.91 -8.74
CA VAL A 32 -6.75 -3.99 -7.77
C VAL A 32 -5.58 -3.62 -6.86
N THR A 33 -5.82 -3.60 -5.55
CA THR A 33 -4.80 -3.29 -4.55
C THR A 33 -4.76 -4.34 -3.45
N LEU A 34 -3.56 -4.82 -3.11
CA LEU A 34 -3.33 -5.86 -2.11
C LEU A 34 -3.06 -5.24 -0.73
N HIS A 35 -3.76 -5.75 0.30
CA HIS A 35 -3.62 -5.35 1.70
C HIS A 35 -3.61 -6.56 2.65
N VAL A 36 -3.39 -7.75 2.13
CA VAL A 36 -3.37 -8.99 2.91
C VAL A 36 -2.06 -9.15 3.68
N PRO A 37 -2.04 -9.82 4.85
CA PRO A 37 -0.79 -10.24 5.49
C PRO A 37 -0.07 -11.29 4.64
N LEU A 38 1.22 -11.47 4.87
CA LEU A 38 1.96 -12.59 4.28
C LEU A 38 1.85 -13.80 5.21
N ASP A 39 1.23 -14.85 4.73
CA ASP A 39 1.16 -16.16 5.37
C ASP A 39 1.10 -17.28 4.31
N GLU A 40 0.89 -18.52 4.74
CA GLU A 40 0.85 -19.68 3.85
C GLU A 40 -0.28 -19.62 2.82
N THR A 41 -1.36 -18.90 3.09
CA THR A 41 -2.54 -18.79 2.20
C THR A 41 -2.41 -17.65 1.20
N THR A 42 -1.55 -16.67 1.46
CA THR A 42 -1.38 -15.47 0.65
C THR A 42 -0.04 -15.41 -0.09
N CYS A 43 0.93 -16.26 0.29
CA CYS A 43 2.20 -16.39 -0.42
C CYS A 43 1.96 -16.88 -1.85
N GLY A 44 2.41 -16.09 -2.83
CA GLY A 44 2.21 -16.39 -4.26
C GLY A 44 0.76 -16.29 -4.73
N MET A 45 -0.13 -15.65 -3.98
CA MET A 45 -1.55 -15.54 -4.32
C MET A 45 -1.78 -14.82 -5.65
N ALA A 46 -0.96 -13.81 -5.96
CA ALA A 46 -1.02 -13.09 -7.23
C ALA A 46 -0.11 -13.80 -8.26
N ASP A 47 -0.60 -14.90 -8.79
CA ASP A 47 0.03 -15.77 -9.77
C ASP A 47 -0.47 -15.48 -11.21
N GLU A 48 -0.17 -16.38 -12.15
CA GLU A 48 -0.59 -16.29 -13.55
C GLU A 48 -2.12 -16.30 -13.70
N ASP A 49 -2.83 -17.11 -12.93
CA ASP A 49 -4.29 -17.19 -12.97
C ASP A 49 -4.92 -15.89 -12.46
N PHE A 50 -4.39 -15.34 -11.35
CA PHE A 50 -4.79 -14.06 -10.81
C PHE A 50 -4.71 -12.94 -11.87
N PHE A 51 -3.56 -12.80 -12.54
CA PHE A 51 -3.38 -11.76 -13.56
C PHE A 51 -4.17 -12.06 -14.84
N THR A 52 -4.42 -13.34 -15.15
CA THR A 52 -5.26 -13.72 -16.30
C THR A 52 -6.71 -13.28 -16.12
N ILE A 53 -7.25 -13.34 -14.90
CA ILE A 53 -8.62 -12.93 -14.58
C ILE A 53 -8.76 -11.41 -14.56
N MET A 54 -7.73 -10.64 -14.17
CA MET A 54 -7.78 -9.17 -14.13
C MET A 54 -8.21 -8.58 -15.46
N LYS A 55 -8.95 -7.49 -15.41
CA LYS A 55 -9.40 -6.77 -16.63
C LYS A 55 -8.21 -6.23 -17.43
N PRO A 56 -8.22 -6.33 -18.77
CA PRO A 56 -7.28 -5.59 -19.59
C PRO A 56 -7.36 -4.08 -19.31
N GLY A 57 -6.20 -3.45 -19.14
CA GLY A 57 -6.10 -2.02 -18.84
C GLY A 57 -6.36 -1.65 -17.37
N SER A 58 -6.58 -2.62 -16.47
CA SER A 58 -6.69 -2.35 -15.03
C SER A 58 -5.33 -2.03 -14.41
N ILE A 59 -5.36 -1.34 -13.28
CA ILE A 59 -4.18 -0.95 -12.50
C ILE A 59 -3.96 -1.99 -11.40
N PHE A 60 -2.72 -2.46 -11.24
CA PHE A 60 -2.31 -3.34 -10.14
C PHE A 60 -1.42 -2.61 -9.14
N ILE A 61 -1.72 -2.74 -7.84
CA ILE A 61 -0.97 -2.10 -6.75
C ILE A 61 -0.61 -3.15 -5.70
N ASN A 62 0.69 -3.29 -5.39
CA ASN A 62 1.14 -4.06 -4.24
C ASN A 62 1.90 -3.16 -3.25
N ALA A 63 1.28 -2.86 -2.13
CA ALA A 63 1.88 -2.21 -0.97
C ALA A 63 1.72 -3.09 0.29
N ALA A 64 1.52 -4.38 0.13
CA ALA A 64 1.37 -5.36 1.21
C ALA A 64 2.70 -6.05 1.53
N ARG A 65 3.05 -7.11 0.79
CA ARG A 65 4.35 -7.81 0.87
C ARG A 65 4.74 -8.33 -0.50
N GLY A 66 6.04 -8.40 -0.79
CA GLY A 66 6.56 -8.84 -2.09
C GLY A 66 6.16 -10.27 -2.42
N GLU A 67 6.36 -11.17 -1.48
CA GLU A 67 6.14 -12.61 -1.64
C GLU A 67 4.68 -13.03 -1.89
N ILE A 68 3.73 -12.08 -1.78
CA ILE A 68 2.34 -12.31 -2.19
C ILE A 68 2.23 -12.39 -3.72
N VAL A 69 3.17 -11.79 -4.43
CA VAL A 69 3.18 -11.69 -5.90
C VAL A 69 4.22 -12.64 -6.48
N ASP A 70 3.83 -13.44 -7.44
CA ASP A 70 4.77 -14.07 -8.37
C ASP A 70 5.27 -12.99 -9.36
N GLU A 71 6.49 -12.50 -9.14
CA GLU A 71 7.08 -11.45 -9.97
C GLU A 71 7.30 -11.87 -11.42
N ALA A 72 7.48 -13.18 -11.69
CA ALA A 72 7.58 -13.67 -13.05
C ALA A 72 6.21 -13.62 -13.77
N ALA A 73 5.15 -14.02 -13.08
CA ALA A 73 3.79 -13.90 -13.60
C ALA A 73 3.39 -12.43 -13.80
N LEU A 74 3.77 -11.54 -12.86
CA LEU A 74 3.54 -10.10 -13.01
C LEU A 74 4.23 -9.54 -14.26
N LYS A 75 5.51 -9.82 -14.47
CA LYS A 75 6.24 -9.37 -15.68
C LYS A 75 5.54 -9.77 -16.97
N LEU A 76 5.03 -11.00 -17.04
CA LEU A 76 4.28 -11.51 -18.20
C LEU A 76 2.93 -10.82 -18.38
N ALA A 77 2.29 -10.42 -17.29
CA ALA A 77 0.98 -9.78 -17.31
C ALA A 77 1.02 -8.27 -17.62
N MET A 78 2.15 -7.59 -17.38
CA MET A 78 2.27 -6.13 -17.51
C MET A 78 1.81 -5.57 -18.87
N PRO A 79 2.04 -6.23 -20.03
CA PRO A 79 1.53 -5.74 -21.31
C PRO A 79 -0.01 -5.67 -21.40
N LYS A 80 -0.71 -6.40 -20.54
CA LYS A 80 -2.18 -6.40 -20.44
C LYS A 80 -2.69 -5.33 -19.48
N LEU A 81 -1.88 -4.95 -18.46
CA LEU A 81 -2.25 -4.00 -17.41
C LEU A 81 -2.17 -2.55 -17.90
N GLY A 82 -2.95 -1.67 -17.30
CA GLY A 82 -2.93 -0.23 -17.57
C GLY A 82 -1.83 0.49 -16.82
N ALA A 83 -1.51 0.03 -15.63
CA ALA A 83 -0.36 0.47 -14.84
C ALA A 83 -0.06 -0.52 -13.70
N THR A 84 1.20 -0.49 -13.22
CA THR A 84 1.72 -1.29 -12.10
C THR A 84 2.41 -0.40 -11.08
N VAL A 85 2.00 -0.52 -9.81
CA VAL A 85 2.57 0.25 -8.70
C VAL A 85 3.05 -0.72 -7.62
N ILE A 86 4.34 -0.76 -7.38
CA ILE A 86 4.95 -1.74 -6.46
C ILE A 86 5.76 -0.99 -5.40
N ASP A 87 5.41 -1.22 -4.14
CA ASP A 87 6.13 -0.71 -2.98
C ASP A 87 6.91 -1.81 -2.25
N THR A 88 6.43 -3.05 -2.34
CA THR A 88 7.01 -4.21 -1.65
C THR A 88 7.47 -5.27 -2.65
N TRP A 89 8.66 -5.83 -2.44
CA TRP A 89 9.40 -6.63 -3.41
C TRP A 89 9.78 -7.98 -2.84
N ASN A 90 9.93 -8.99 -3.70
CA ASN A 90 10.52 -10.24 -3.30
C ASN A 90 12.00 -10.05 -2.95
N ASN A 91 12.45 -10.82 -1.96
CA ASN A 91 13.85 -10.88 -1.54
C ASN A 91 14.44 -9.54 -1.04
N GLU A 92 13.62 -8.61 -0.54
CA GLU A 92 14.13 -7.38 0.06
C GLU A 92 15.30 -7.64 1.02
N PRO A 93 16.38 -6.87 0.98
CA PRO A 93 16.63 -5.65 0.20
C PRO A 93 17.21 -5.91 -1.21
N LYS A 94 17.37 -7.15 -1.65
CA LYS A 94 17.94 -7.54 -2.96
C LYS A 94 16.82 -7.71 -3.97
N VAL A 95 16.25 -6.59 -4.38
CA VAL A 95 15.12 -6.55 -5.29
C VAL A 95 15.51 -6.90 -6.73
N ASP A 96 14.56 -7.35 -7.52
CA ASP A 96 14.72 -7.54 -8.95
C ASP A 96 14.75 -6.18 -9.67
N VAL A 97 15.96 -5.73 -10.05
CA VAL A 97 16.18 -4.43 -10.69
C VAL A 97 15.47 -4.34 -12.03
N GLU A 98 15.36 -5.46 -12.77
CA GLU A 98 14.63 -5.46 -14.04
C GLU A 98 13.14 -5.15 -13.79
N LEU A 99 12.54 -5.75 -12.76
CA LEU A 99 11.15 -5.46 -12.40
C LEU A 99 10.98 -4.00 -11.92
N VAL A 100 11.95 -3.48 -11.15
CA VAL A 100 11.97 -2.05 -10.74
C VAL A 100 11.92 -1.12 -11.96
N ASP A 101 12.65 -1.46 -13.02
CA ASP A 101 12.65 -0.67 -14.26
C ASP A 101 11.39 -0.83 -15.10
N MET A 102 10.69 -1.96 -14.98
CA MET A 102 9.51 -2.28 -15.76
C MET A 102 8.21 -1.65 -15.23
N VAL A 103 8.04 -1.55 -13.90
CA VAL A 103 6.80 -1.05 -13.29
C VAL A 103 6.63 0.46 -13.49
N ASP A 104 5.41 0.97 -13.44
CA ASP A 104 5.12 2.40 -13.64
C ASP A 104 5.54 3.27 -12.45
N ILE A 105 5.36 2.76 -11.22
CA ILE A 105 5.84 3.40 -10.00
C ILE A 105 6.48 2.33 -9.11
N ALA A 106 7.74 2.56 -8.74
CA ALA A 106 8.54 1.74 -7.85
C ALA A 106 8.93 2.53 -6.59
N THR A 107 8.62 2.02 -5.40
CA THR A 107 9.03 2.65 -4.15
C THR A 107 9.68 1.63 -3.20
N PRO A 108 10.62 2.04 -2.32
CA PRO A 108 11.42 1.11 -1.51
C PRO A 108 10.72 0.76 -0.19
N HIS A 109 9.50 0.20 -0.24
CA HIS A 109 8.70 -0.25 0.90
C HIS A 109 8.44 0.88 1.94
N ILE A 110 7.90 1.99 1.45
CA ILE A 110 7.65 3.22 2.22
C ILE A 110 6.17 3.63 2.25
N ALA A 111 5.27 2.85 1.65
CA ALA A 111 3.85 3.19 1.56
C ALA A 111 3.21 3.48 2.94
N GLY A 112 3.60 2.77 3.99
CA GLY A 112 3.17 2.99 5.37
C GLY A 112 3.95 4.06 6.14
N TYR A 113 4.86 4.82 5.50
CA TYR A 113 5.76 5.74 6.19
C TYR A 113 5.18 7.15 6.29
N SER A 114 3.98 7.27 6.89
CA SER A 114 3.44 8.53 7.35
C SER A 114 3.74 8.75 8.84
N TYR A 115 3.79 10.01 9.26
CA TYR A 115 3.97 10.36 10.68
C TYR A 115 2.81 9.82 11.52
N GLN A 116 1.57 10.08 11.08
CA GLN A 116 0.36 9.63 11.76
C GLN A 116 0.26 8.10 11.80
N GLY A 117 0.61 7.41 10.71
CA GLY A 117 0.63 5.95 10.67
C GLY A 117 1.62 5.35 11.68
N LYS A 118 2.81 5.95 11.84
CA LYS A 118 3.79 5.52 12.86
C LYS A 118 3.31 5.78 14.28
N GLN A 119 2.70 6.95 14.54
CA GLN A 119 2.09 7.25 15.84
C GLN A 119 0.98 6.26 16.17
N MET A 120 0.06 6.01 15.22
CA MET A 120 -1.05 5.07 15.42
C MET A 120 -0.54 3.65 15.68
N GLY A 121 0.45 3.17 14.92
CA GLY A 121 1.07 1.87 15.16
C GLY A 121 1.65 1.73 16.57
N THR A 122 2.34 2.77 17.05
CA THR A 122 2.86 2.82 18.42
C THR A 122 1.71 2.80 19.45
N ALA A 123 0.69 3.64 19.25
CA ALA A 123 -0.46 3.69 20.13
C ALA A 123 -1.17 2.34 20.25
N MET A 124 -1.43 1.69 19.11
CA MET A 124 -2.07 0.36 19.08
C MET A 124 -1.25 -0.70 19.82
N ALA A 125 0.07 -0.73 19.63
CA ALA A 125 0.94 -1.68 20.30
C ALA A 125 0.96 -1.46 21.82
N VAL A 126 1.10 -0.22 22.27
CA VAL A 126 1.09 0.13 23.71
C VAL A 126 -0.25 -0.22 24.35
N ARG A 127 -1.37 0.13 23.70
CA ARG A 127 -2.72 -0.20 24.19
C ARG A 127 -2.94 -1.70 24.27
N ALA A 128 -2.52 -2.48 23.29
CA ALA A 128 -2.66 -3.94 23.31
C ALA A 128 -1.90 -4.57 24.48
N VAL A 129 -0.64 -4.13 24.72
CA VAL A 129 0.15 -4.56 25.89
C VAL A 129 -0.53 -4.11 27.19
N ALA A 130 -0.99 -2.87 27.27
CA ALA A 130 -1.66 -2.33 28.45
C ALA A 130 -2.93 -3.14 28.81
N HIS A 131 -3.75 -3.46 27.82
CA HIS A 131 -4.94 -4.31 28.04
C HIS A 131 -4.56 -5.72 28.50
N HIS A 132 -3.52 -6.32 27.89
CA HIS A 132 -3.07 -7.66 28.28
C HIS A 132 -2.60 -7.72 29.73
N PHE A 133 -1.89 -6.71 30.21
CA PHE A 133 -1.31 -6.66 31.57
C PHE A 133 -2.16 -5.87 32.58
N GLY A 134 -3.32 -5.33 32.21
CA GLY A 134 -4.18 -4.56 33.09
C GLY A 134 -3.62 -3.20 33.50
N ILE A 135 -2.83 -2.55 32.64
CA ILE A 135 -2.21 -1.24 32.91
C ILE A 135 -3.19 -0.13 32.46
N GLU A 136 -4.19 0.15 33.29
CA GLU A 136 -5.31 1.06 32.98
C GLU A 136 -4.85 2.45 32.53
N ALA A 137 -3.76 2.99 33.10
CA ALA A 137 -3.23 4.30 32.75
C ALA A 137 -2.78 4.44 31.28
N LEU A 138 -2.64 3.33 30.55
CA LEU A 138 -2.19 3.30 29.16
C LEU A 138 -3.26 2.79 28.19
N TYR A 139 -4.49 2.58 28.63
CA TYR A 139 -5.57 2.07 27.76
C TYR A 139 -5.90 3.02 26.61
N ASP A 140 -5.79 4.31 26.84
CA ASP A 140 -6.03 5.36 25.86
C ASP A 140 -4.72 6.06 25.40
N PHE A 141 -3.58 5.37 25.61
CA PHE A 141 -2.28 5.95 25.25
C PHE A 141 -2.26 6.40 23.79
N PHE A 142 -1.77 7.61 23.56
CA PHE A 142 -1.39 8.12 22.26
C PHE A 142 -0.08 8.91 22.41
N PRO A 143 0.88 8.79 21.47
CA PRO A 143 2.09 9.61 21.48
C PRO A 143 1.75 11.10 21.41
N GLU A 144 2.52 11.95 22.08
CA GLU A 144 2.35 13.40 21.99
C GLU A 144 2.55 13.86 20.54
N ASP A 145 1.68 14.76 20.09
CA ASP A 145 1.78 15.37 18.76
C ASP A 145 2.88 16.42 18.70
N GLU A 146 3.66 16.43 17.63
CA GLU A 146 4.52 17.55 17.30
C GLU A 146 3.69 18.57 16.49
N PRO A 147 3.59 19.84 16.93
CA PRO A 147 2.67 20.84 16.35
C PRO A 147 2.83 21.03 14.82
N ASP A 148 4.02 20.80 14.30
CA ASP A 148 4.31 21.01 12.88
C ASP A 148 4.00 19.78 12.00
N ARG A 149 3.44 18.69 12.58
CA ARG A 149 3.23 17.42 11.90
C ARG A 149 1.76 16.97 11.86
N GLU A 150 0.85 17.87 12.04
CA GLU A 150 -0.58 17.58 11.89
C GLU A 150 -0.92 17.10 10.46
N PRO A 151 -1.96 16.28 10.29
CA PRO A 151 -2.45 15.89 8.97
C PRO A 151 -2.78 17.11 8.11
N LEU A 152 -2.66 16.94 6.80
CA LEU A 152 -3.06 17.97 5.84
C LEU A 152 -4.54 17.81 5.51
N LEU A 153 -5.32 18.86 5.71
CA LEU A 153 -6.71 18.93 5.25
C LEU A 153 -6.74 19.53 3.85
N LEU A 154 -7.25 18.79 2.88
CA LEU A 154 -7.32 19.24 1.49
C LEU A 154 -8.77 19.28 1.02
N ASP A 155 -9.20 20.45 0.58
CA ASP A 155 -10.50 20.62 -0.09
C ASP A 155 -10.36 20.37 -1.59
N PHE A 156 -11.12 19.38 -2.10
CA PHE A 156 -11.17 19.03 -3.52
C PHE A 156 -12.45 19.48 -4.23
N HIS A 157 -13.32 20.22 -3.56
CA HIS A 157 -14.53 20.74 -4.18
C HIS A 157 -14.23 21.57 -5.42
N GLY A 158 -14.88 21.23 -6.54
CA GLY A 158 -14.74 21.94 -7.81
C GLY A 158 -13.40 21.74 -8.53
N LYS A 159 -12.48 20.93 -8.01
CA LYS A 159 -11.21 20.63 -8.66
C LYS A 159 -11.34 19.48 -9.65
N ASN A 160 -10.71 19.63 -10.80
CA ASN A 160 -10.57 18.53 -11.76
C ASN A 160 -9.43 17.57 -11.37
N HIS A 161 -9.35 16.41 -12.02
CA HIS A 161 -8.35 15.38 -11.71
C HIS A 161 -6.89 15.89 -11.78
N GLY A 162 -6.57 16.75 -12.73
CA GLY A 162 -5.23 17.33 -12.86
C GLY A 162 -4.86 18.25 -11.68
N GLN A 163 -5.84 19.04 -11.19
CA GLN A 163 -5.63 19.87 -10.00
C GLN A 163 -5.48 19.02 -8.73
N ILE A 164 -6.27 17.94 -8.59
CA ILE A 164 -6.15 17.01 -7.48
C ILE A 164 -4.76 16.33 -7.50
N ALA A 165 -4.35 15.82 -8.66
CA ALA A 165 -3.02 15.23 -8.83
C ALA A 165 -1.89 16.22 -8.49
N ALA A 166 -1.99 17.48 -8.90
CA ALA A 166 -1.01 18.53 -8.58
C ALA A 166 -0.92 18.80 -7.08
N VAL A 167 -2.05 18.80 -6.37
CA VAL A 167 -2.08 18.98 -4.91
C VAL A 167 -1.40 17.80 -4.21
N PHE A 168 -1.68 16.55 -4.61
CA PHE A 168 -0.98 15.39 -4.09
C PHE A 168 0.51 15.44 -4.36
N GLN A 169 0.93 15.73 -5.61
CA GLN A 169 2.34 15.82 -5.98
C GLN A 169 3.08 16.94 -5.23
N TYR A 170 2.41 18.03 -4.90
CA TYR A 170 3.00 19.09 -4.09
C TYR A 170 3.27 18.65 -2.65
N ASN A 171 2.36 17.90 -2.05
CA ASN A 171 2.45 17.45 -0.66
C ASN A 171 3.19 16.11 -0.50
N TYR A 172 3.10 15.25 -1.50
CA TYR A 172 3.78 13.96 -1.56
C TYR A 172 4.25 13.66 -2.99
N PRO A 173 5.48 14.08 -3.35
CA PRO A 173 6.02 13.89 -4.69
C PRO A 173 6.51 12.44 -4.90
N ILE A 174 5.61 11.47 -5.04
CA ILE A 174 5.91 10.03 -5.16
C ILE A 174 6.90 9.73 -6.31
N PHE A 175 6.84 10.49 -7.42
CA PHE A 175 7.77 10.33 -8.53
C PHE A 175 9.21 10.69 -8.16
N THR A 176 9.44 11.46 -7.09
CA THR A 176 10.79 11.71 -6.58
C THR A 176 11.33 10.47 -5.86
N ASP A 177 10.49 9.77 -5.13
CA ASP A 177 10.87 8.53 -4.43
C ASP A 177 11.08 7.39 -5.44
N ASP A 178 10.21 7.27 -6.44
CA ASP A 178 10.37 6.37 -7.57
C ASP A 178 11.70 6.61 -8.31
N PHE A 179 11.98 7.85 -8.69
CA PHE A 179 13.23 8.19 -9.37
C PHE A 179 14.47 7.85 -8.53
N ARG A 180 14.47 8.18 -7.24
CA ARG A 180 15.59 7.87 -6.35
C ARG A 180 15.82 6.37 -6.24
N PHE A 181 14.74 5.59 -6.12
CA PHE A 181 14.86 4.15 -6.01
C PHE A 181 15.39 3.50 -7.30
N ARG A 182 14.92 3.91 -8.47
CA ARG A 182 15.45 3.42 -9.76
C ARG A 182 16.92 3.78 -9.99
N MET A 183 17.35 4.94 -9.52
CA MET A 183 18.75 5.36 -9.65
C MET A 183 19.71 4.58 -8.74
N GLU A 184 19.26 4.10 -7.59
CA GLU A 184 20.10 3.47 -6.57
C GLU A 184 19.36 2.29 -5.88
N PRO A 185 18.89 1.28 -6.64
CA PRO A 185 18.11 0.17 -6.07
C PRO A 185 18.91 -0.65 -5.05
N GLU A 186 20.24 -0.69 -5.16
CA GLU A 186 21.13 -1.33 -4.20
C GLU A 186 21.17 -0.64 -2.82
N LYS A 187 20.67 0.62 -2.74
CA LYS A 187 20.54 1.38 -1.49
C LYS A 187 19.16 1.24 -0.84
N PHE A 188 18.41 0.21 -1.17
CA PHE A 188 17.06 -0.05 -0.67
C PHE A 188 16.90 0.20 0.83
N GLU A 189 17.73 -0.44 1.67
CA GLU A 189 17.67 -0.29 3.13
C GLU A 189 17.91 1.16 3.57
N ARG A 190 18.84 1.86 2.93
CA ARG A 190 19.15 3.24 3.24
C ARG A 190 18.00 4.17 2.86
N LEU A 191 17.46 4.03 1.65
CA LEU A 191 16.32 4.82 1.16
C LEU A 191 15.11 4.67 2.10
N ARG A 192 14.94 3.49 2.66
CA ARG A 192 13.88 3.17 3.60
C ARG A 192 14.15 3.67 5.02
N SER A 193 15.35 3.44 5.56
CA SER A 193 15.70 3.81 6.94
C SER A 193 15.88 5.32 7.15
N GLU A 194 16.34 6.04 6.12
CA GLU A 194 16.53 7.49 6.14
C GLU A 194 15.31 8.26 5.59
N TYR A 195 14.19 7.54 5.27
CA TYR A 195 13.00 8.15 4.71
C TYR A 195 12.38 9.18 5.66
N GLN A 196 12.14 10.37 5.13
CA GLN A 196 11.46 11.43 5.88
C GLN A 196 9.96 11.17 5.86
N TYR A 197 9.38 10.86 7.03
CA TYR A 197 7.95 10.57 7.14
C TYR A 197 7.12 11.73 6.61
N ARG A 198 6.17 11.41 5.72
CA ARG A 198 5.20 12.37 5.22
C ARG A 198 4.04 12.52 6.18
N ARG A 199 3.34 13.62 6.05
CA ARG A 199 2.07 13.86 6.74
C ARG A 199 0.96 13.13 5.97
N GLU A 200 -0.01 12.59 6.68
CA GLU A 200 -1.22 12.09 6.05
C GLU A 200 -2.08 13.23 5.50
N VAL A 201 -2.89 12.88 4.50
CA VAL A 201 -3.80 13.81 3.84
C VAL A 201 -5.23 13.34 4.10
N TYR A 202 -6.03 14.23 4.67
CA TYR A 202 -7.47 14.06 4.78
C TYR A 202 -8.16 14.97 3.77
N VAL A 203 -9.23 14.46 3.17
CA VAL A 203 -10.01 15.15 2.13
C VAL A 203 -11.37 15.51 2.71
N GLU A 204 -11.74 16.78 2.56
CA GLU A 204 -13.09 17.29 2.84
C GLU A 204 -13.94 17.36 1.57
#